data_cd8f62a02785bcd652f50b56247a9a9a
#
_entry.id   cd8f62a02785bcd652f50b56247a9a9a
#
_cell.length_a   1.000
_cell.length_b   1.000
_cell.length_c   1.000
_cell.angle_alpha   90.00
_cell.angle_beta   90.00
_cell.angle_gamma   90.00
#
_symmetry.space_group_name_H-M   'P 1'
#
loop_
_entity.id
_entity.type
_entity.pdbx_description
1 polymer ?
#
loop_
_entity_poly.entity_id
_entity_poly.type
_entity_poly.pdbx_seq_one_letter_code
_entity_poly.pdbx_strand_id
1 'polypeptide(L)'
;EATRFYKPSFRADTMVPKCMWVKKHEPENWAKTKTIMEFEDWLNWKLTGKKSVCMSIAAFRWNYDDKNGGYPVDFYNAVGLDDVIDKFPKDIYRVGEVIGNVSREAAQIFGLSTKTVVVEGTADCNACMFGVGGVRPNGMTLIGGTSTCLLGLSEKDFHVNGVNGTY
;
A
#
# COMPACT_ATOMS: atom_id res chain seq x y z
N GLU A 1 19.49 2.51 8.81
CA GLU A 1 18.56 1.37 8.89
C GLU A 1 17.27 1.63 8.11
N ALA A 2 16.62 2.79 8.29
CA ALA A 2 15.39 3.14 7.57
C ALA A 2 15.54 3.14 6.03
N THR A 3 16.75 3.26 5.51
CA THR A 3 17.04 3.28 4.07
C THR A 3 17.36 1.91 3.48
N ARG A 4 17.35 0.84 4.29
CA ARG A 4 17.72 -0.51 3.79
C ARG A 4 16.77 -1.04 2.71
N PHE A 5 15.51 -0.60 2.72
CA PHE A 5 14.48 -0.96 1.73
C PHE A 5 14.45 -0.04 0.52
N TYR A 6 15.13 1.11 0.59
CA TYR A 6 15.15 2.12 -0.45
C TYR A 6 16.59 2.50 -0.81
N LYS A 7 17.17 1.80 -1.75
CA LYS A 7 18.32 2.29 -2.48
C LYS A 7 17.97 2.34 -3.96
N PRO A 8 18.14 3.46 -4.61
CA PRO A 8 18.85 4.67 -4.20
C PRO A 8 18.03 5.98 -4.30
N SER A 9 16.73 6.00 -4.47
CA SER A 9 16.09 7.31 -4.63
C SER A 9 14.66 7.34 -4.08
N PHE A 10 14.44 8.22 -3.09
CA PHE A 10 13.09 8.68 -2.77
C PHE A 10 12.52 9.38 -4.00
N ARG A 11 11.58 8.75 -4.65
CA ARG A 11 10.88 9.35 -5.78
C ARG A 11 9.82 10.29 -5.25
N ALA A 12 9.71 11.47 -5.85
CA ALA A 12 8.72 12.48 -5.46
C ALA A 12 7.26 11.99 -5.57
N ASP A 13 7.04 10.94 -6.37
CA ASP A 13 5.74 10.33 -6.58
C ASP A 13 5.33 9.32 -5.49
N THR A 14 6.23 8.96 -4.57
CA THR A 14 5.90 8.12 -3.41
C THR A 14 5.17 8.88 -2.31
N MET A 15 4.56 8.16 -1.37
CA MET A 15 3.65 8.78 -0.41
C MET A 15 4.36 9.64 0.64
N VAL A 16 5.54 9.23 1.11
CA VAL A 16 6.28 9.98 2.12
C VAL A 16 6.61 11.41 1.67
N PRO A 17 7.25 11.64 0.50
CA PRO A 17 7.45 13.00 -0.02
C PRO A 17 6.17 13.78 -0.25
N LYS A 18 5.08 13.13 -0.67
CA LYS A 18 3.77 13.80 -0.83
C LYS A 18 3.23 14.29 0.50
N CYS A 19 3.29 13.46 1.54
CA CYS A 19 2.89 13.86 2.90
C CYS A 19 3.75 14.99 3.45
N MET A 20 5.07 14.94 3.24
CA MET A 20 5.97 16.03 3.63
C MET A 20 5.57 17.34 2.93
N TRP A 21 5.25 17.25 1.64
CA TRP A 21 4.84 18.42 0.87
C TRP A 21 3.52 19.00 1.41
N VAL A 22 2.49 18.16 1.62
CA VAL A 22 1.19 18.61 2.15
C VAL A 22 1.36 19.20 3.56
N LYS A 23 2.10 18.52 4.45
CA LYS A 23 2.35 19.02 5.82
C LYS A 23 3.01 20.39 5.80
N LYS A 24 3.95 20.61 4.86
CA LYS A 24 4.69 21.87 4.74
C LYS A 24 3.89 22.99 4.07
N HIS A 25 3.16 22.70 3.00
CA HIS A 25 2.55 23.74 2.14
C HIS A 25 1.05 23.91 2.40
N GLU A 26 0.41 22.92 3.01
CA GLU A 26 -1.01 22.91 3.35
C GLU A 26 -1.24 22.52 4.83
N PRO A 27 -0.62 23.20 5.79
CA PRO A 27 -0.62 22.78 7.19
C PRO A 27 -2.02 22.71 7.81
N GLU A 28 -2.94 23.57 7.37
CA GLU A 28 -4.33 23.52 7.82
C GLU A 28 -5.06 22.26 7.34
N ASN A 29 -4.83 21.85 6.09
CA ASN A 29 -5.38 20.62 5.55
C ASN A 29 -4.77 19.40 6.25
N TRP A 30 -3.46 19.43 6.49
CA TRP A 30 -2.78 18.38 7.25
C TRP A 30 -3.35 18.22 8.66
N ALA A 31 -3.55 19.34 9.38
CA ALA A 31 -4.10 19.33 10.74
C ALA A 31 -5.54 18.79 10.79
N LYS A 32 -6.35 19.06 9.77
CA LYS A 32 -7.72 18.56 9.64
C LYS A 32 -7.80 17.11 9.17
N THR A 33 -6.73 16.58 8.57
CA THR A 33 -6.69 15.23 8.02
C THR A 33 -6.78 14.19 9.13
N LYS A 34 -7.84 13.41 9.10
CA LYS A 34 -8.10 12.33 10.08
C LYS A 34 -7.62 10.97 9.63
N THR A 35 -7.58 10.76 8.31
CA THR A 35 -7.16 9.47 7.75
C THR A 35 -6.44 9.69 6.43
N ILE A 36 -5.32 9.00 6.26
CA ILE A 36 -4.56 8.92 5.01
C ILE A 36 -4.62 7.46 4.57
N MET A 37 -4.95 7.24 3.31
CA MET A 37 -5.06 5.90 2.73
C MET A 37 -4.80 5.94 1.23
N GLU A 38 -4.48 4.81 0.67
CA GLU A 38 -4.38 4.64 -0.79
C GLU A 38 -5.78 4.57 -1.40
N PHE A 39 -5.86 4.73 -2.72
CA PHE A 39 -7.15 4.74 -3.40
C PHE A 39 -7.90 3.40 -3.28
N GLU A 40 -7.18 2.30 -3.32
CA GLU A 40 -7.72 0.96 -3.11
C GLU A 40 -8.35 0.82 -1.71
N ASP A 41 -7.61 1.22 -0.68
CA ASP A 41 -8.08 1.20 0.71
C ASP A 41 -9.34 2.08 0.89
N TRP A 42 -9.35 3.24 0.22
CA TRP A 42 -10.52 4.12 0.21
C TRP A 42 -11.74 3.45 -0.44
N LEU A 43 -11.54 2.74 -1.56
CA LEU A 43 -12.61 2.01 -2.23
C LEU A 43 -13.14 0.90 -1.34
N ASN A 44 -12.27 0.12 -0.72
CA ASN A 44 -12.62 -0.92 0.23
C ASN A 44 -13.42 -0.37 1.41
N TRP A 45 -13.00 0.79 1.94
CA TRP A 45 -13.77 1.49 2.98
C TRP A 45 -15.15 1.91 2.48
N LYS A 46 -15.28 2.46 1.27
CA LYS A 46 -16.59 2.83 0.71
C LYS A 46 -17.50 1.63 0.49
N LEU A 47 -16.95 0.49 0.12
CA LEU A 47 -17.72 -0.73 -0.08
C LEU A 47 -18.16 -1.37 1.23
N THR A 48 -17.30 -1.38 2.25
CA THR A 48 -17.53 -2.17 3.47
C THR A 48 -17.90 -1.33 4.71
N GLY A 49 -17.58 -0.05 4.71
CA GLY A 49 -17.61 0.82 5.89
C GLY A 49 -16.42 0.67 6.82
N LYS A 50 -15.49 -0.27 6.55
CA LYS A 50 -14.28 -0.52 7.35
C LYS A 50 -13.08 0.16 6.72
N LYS A 51 -12.27 0.84 7.53
CA LYS A 51 -11.01 1.41 7.10
C LYS A 51 -9.90 0.39 7.29
N SER A 52 -9.21 0.05 6.23
CA SER A 52 -8.11 -0.90 6.21
C SER A 52 -6.94 -0.38 5.41
N VAL A 53 -5.86 -1.14 5.43
CA VAL A 53 -4.65 -0.91 4.62
C VAL A 53 -4.25 -2.22 3.97
N CYS A 54 -4.01 -2.19 2.68
CA CYS A 54 -3.38 -3.29 1.95
C CYS A 54 -1.91 -3.42 2.35
N MET A 55 -1.51 -4.56 2.93
CA MET A 55 -0.14 -4.77 3.40
C MET A 55 0.90 -4.66 2.29
N SER A 56 0.62 -5.20 1.11
CA SER A 56 1.58 -5.14 0.00
C SER A 56 1.80 -3.71 -0.50
N ILE A 57 0.75 -2.89 -0.51
CA ILE A 57 0.85 -1.47 -0.88
C ILE A 57 1.53 -0.68 0.23
N ALA A 58 1.23 -0.96 1.50
CA ALA A 58 1.91 -0.32 2.63
C ALA A 58 3.41 -0.61 2.62
N ALA A 59 3.81 -1.84 2.34
CA ALA A 59 5.22 -2.20 2.19
C ALA A 59 5.89 -1.43 1.05
N PHE A 60 5.25 -1.39 -0.12
CA PHE A 60 5.80 -0.73 -1.31
C PHE A 60 5.85 0.81 -1.19
N ARG A 61 4.80 1.44 -0.63
CA ARG A 61 4.65 2.90 -0.68
C ARG A 61 4.94 3.62 0.63
N TRP A 62 4.82 2.92 1.76
CA TRP A 62 4.90 3.47 3.11
C TRP A 62 6.02 2.84 3.94
N ASN A 63 6.85 2.00 3.34
CA ASN A 63 7.97 1.33 4.02
C ASN A 63 7.52 0.42 5.19
N TYR A 64 6.30 -0.10 5.14
CA TYR A 64 5.83 -1.06 6.13
C TYR A 64 6.62 -2.37 6.03
N ASP A 65 7.06 -2.89 7.18
CA ASP A 65 7.81 -4.13 7.27
C ASP A 65 7.20 -5.04 8.35
N ASP A 66 6.39 -5.99 7.90
CA ASP A 66 5.68 -6.92 8.77
C ASP A 66 6.63 -7.73 9.68
N LYS A 67 7.83 -8.04 9.19
CA LYS A 67 8.84 -8.83 9.92
C LYS A 67 9.62 -8.01 10.95
N ASN A 68 9.71 -6.71 10.79
CA ASN A 68 10.59 -5.86 11.59
C ASN A 68 9.85 -4.70 12.29
N GLY A 69 8.65 -4.95 12.76
CA GLY A 69 7.92 -4.02 13.63
C GLY A 69 7.00 -3.03 12.93
N GLY A 70 6.68 -3.23 11.68
CA GLY A 70 5.67 -2.45 10.98
C GLY A 70 6.20 -1.16 10.35
N TYR A 71 5.53 -0.04 10.61
CA TYR A 71 5.93 1.26 10.06
C TYR A 71 7.24 1.79 10.68
N PRO A 72 8.16 2.36 9.89
CA PRO A 72 9.45 2.87 10.36
C PRO A 72 9.28 4.22 11.08
N VAL A 73 8.90 4.18 12.35
CA VAL A 73 8.62 5.37 13.19
C VAL A 73 9.79 6.34 13.20
N ASP A 74 11.01 5.84 13.42
CA ASP A 74 12.21 6.68 13.50
C ASP A 74 12.49 7.42 12.19
N PHE A 75 12.21 6.75 11.06
CA PHE A 75 12.33 7.39 9.76
C PHE A 75 11.30 8.50 9.57
N TYR A 76 10.03 8.26 9.92
CA TYR A 76 9.00 9.28 9.81
C TYR A 76 9.27 10.49 10.69
N ASN A 77 9.74 10.25 11.93
CA ASN A 77 10.17 11.33 12.83
C ASN A 77 11.32 12.15 12.23
N ALA A 78 12.33 11.47 11.66
CA ALA A 78 13.49 12.14 11.07
C ALA A 78 13.14 13.02 9.86
N VAL A 79 12.05 12.71 9.14
CA VAL A 79 11.58 13.52 7.99
C VAL A 79 10.44 14.48 8.36
N GLY A 80 10.13 14.63 9.66
CA GLY A 80 9.13 15.57 10.15
C GLY A 80 7.67 15.09 9.96
N LEU A 81 7.45 13.78 9.84
CA LEU A 81 6.14 13.13 9.75
C LEU A 81 5.79 12.36 11.04
N ASP A 82 6.10 12.94 12.17
CA ASP A 82 5.92 12.37 13.51
C ASP A 82 4.47 11.96 13.85
N ASP A 83 3.48 12.62 13.22
CA ASP A 83 2.05 12.39 13.42
C ASP A 83 1.39 11.54 12.31
N VAL A 84 2.14 11.08 11.31
CA VAL A 84 1.56 10.40 10.12
C VAL A 84 0.95 9.05 10.47
N ILE A 85 1.56 8.31 11.39
CA ILE A 85 1.10 6.95 11.77
C ILE A 85 -0.29 6.98 12.40
N ASP A 86 -0.59 8.03 13.15
CA ASP A 86 -1.91 8.21 13.78
C ASP A 86 -3.02 8.45 12.74
N LYS A 87 -2.63 8.82 11.52
CA LYS A 87 -3.55 9.05 10.41
C LYS A 87 -3.75 7.80 9.55
N PHE A 88 -3.02 6.71 9.77
CA PHE A 88 -3.22 5.45 9.04
C PHE A 88 -4.34 4.61 9.68
N PRO A 89 -5.15 3.91 8.86
CA PRO A 89 -6.01 2.86 9.37
C PRO A 89 -5.18 1.83 10.17
N LYS A 90 -5.80 1.24 11.18
CA LYS A 90 -5.08 0.30 12.08
C LYS A 90 -5.15 -1.13 11.60
N ASP A 91 -6.20 -1.47 10.86
CA ASP A 91 -6.41 -2.83 10.35
C ASP A 91 -5.62 -3.01 9.04
N ILE A 92 -4.70 -3.96 9.03
CA ILE A 92 -3.85 -4.27 7.87
C ILE A 92 -4.22 -5.66 7.39
N TYR A 93 -4.53 -5.78 6.10
CA TYR A 93 -4.93 -7.04 5.45
C TYR A 93 -3.92 -7.46 4.39
N ARG A 94 -3.75 -8.77 4.26
CA ARG A 94 -2.99 -9.38 3.17
C ARG A 94 -3.86 -9.54 1.94
N VAL A 95 -3.22 -9.60 0.79
CA VAL A 95 -3.90 -9.87 -0.49
C VAL A 95 -4.76 -11.13 -0.39
N GLY A 96 -6.04 -11.03 -0.75
CA GLY A 96 -7.01 -12.11 -0.68
C GLY A 96 -7.70 -12.30 0.68
N GLU A 97 -7.28 -11.60 1.74
CA GLU A 97 -7.99 -11.66 3.02
C GLU A 97 -9.34 -10.94 2.95
N VAL A 98 -10.31 -11.46 3.69
CA VAL A 98 -11.66 -10.91 3.72
C VAL A 98 -11.72 -9.69 4.62
N ILE A 99 -11.99 -8.52 4.04
CA ILE A 99 -12.21 -7.28 4.79
C ILE A 99 -13.61 -7.29 5.41
N GLY A 100 -14.61 -7.73 4.66
CA GLY A 100 -15.99 -7.79 5.12
C GLY A 100 -16.98 -7.97 3.97
N ASN A 101 -18.23 -7.74 4.28
CA ASN A 101 -19.29 -7.74 3.28
C ASN A 101 -19.59 -6.31 2.81
N VAL A 102 -20.16 -6.20 1.62
CA VAL A 102 -20.66 -4.93 1.11
C VAL A 102 -21.70 -4.35 2.07
N SER A 103 -21.53 -3.09 2.42
CA SER A 103 -22.46 -2.34 3.29
C SER A 103 -23.83 -2.18 2.63
N ARG A 104 -24.87 -1.90 3.42
CA ARG A 104 -26.21 -1.64 2.87
C ARG A 104 -26.23 -0.46 1.91
N GLU A 105 -25.50 0.60 2.25
CA GLU A 105 -25.39 1.80 1.43
C GLU A 105 -24.73 1.50 0.08
N ALA A 106 -23.58 0.83 0.09
CA ALA A 106 -22.88 0.44 -1.13
C ALA A 106 -23.71 -0.56 -1.98
N ALA A 107 -24.41 -1.48 -1.33
CA ALA A 107 -25.29 -2.43 -2.00
C ALA A 107 -26.40 -1.70 -2.79
N GLN A 108 -26.99 -0.66 -2.22
CA GLN A 108 -28.01 0.14 -2.88
C GLN A 108 -27.45 0.96 -4.05
N ILE A 109 -26.28 1.58 -3.86
CA ILE A 109 -25.67 2.43 -4.88
C ILE A 109 -25.21 1.58 -6.10
N PHE A 110 -24.61 0.44 -5.86
CA PHE A 110 -23.99 -0.37 -6.90
C PHE A 110 -24.83 -1.56 -7.38
N GLY A 111 -26.03 -1.75 -6.86
CA GLY A 111 -26.87 -2.90 -7.20
C GLY A 111 -26.30 -4.25 -6.74
N LEU A 112 -25.52 -4.25 -5.66
CA LEU A 112 -24.86 -5.44 -5.11
C LEU A 112 -25.67 -6.08 -3.98
N SER A 113 -25.39 -7.34 -3.68
CA SER A 113 -25.92 -7.99 -2.49
C SER A 113 -25.10 -7.64 -1.26
N THR A 114 -25.75 -7.45 -0.12
CA THR A 114 -25.05 -7.35 1.18
C THR A 114 -24.35 -8.64 1.60
N LYS A 115 -24.56 -9.75 0.87
CA LYS A 115 -23.82 -10.99 1.04
C LYS A 115 -22.54 -11.03 0.20
N THR A 116 -22.34 -10.06 -0.70
CA THR A 116 -21.11 -9.95 -1.50
C THR A 116 -19.93 -9.68 -0.57
N VAL A 117 -18.90 -10.49 -0.70
CA VAL A 117 -17.67 -10.41 0.09
C VAL A 117 -16.70 -9.46 -0.60
N VAL A 118 -16.06 -8.57 0.16
CA VAL A 118 -14.95 -7.73 -0.28
C VAL A 118 -13.68 -8.30 0.30
N VAL A 119 -12.73 -8.59 -0.59
CA VAL A 119 -11.40 -9.09 -0.23
C VAL A 119 -10.35 -8.04 -0.53
N GLU A 120 -9.24 -8.08 0.21
CA GLU A 120 -8.12 -7.18 -0.03
C GLU A 120 -7.46 -7.48 -1.38
N GLY A 121 -7.29 -6.42 -2.16
CA GLY A 121 -6.63 -6.47 -3.47
C GLY A 121 -5.12 -6.21 -3.37
N THR A 122 -4.58 -5.65 -4.44
CA THR A 122 -3.17 -5.24 -4.50
C THR A 122 -2.96 -4.26 -5.65
N ALA A 123 -1.74 -3.71 -5.77
CA ALA A 123 -1.38 -2.87 -6.91
C ALA A 123 -1.59 -3.62 -8.25
N ASP A 124 -1.98 -2.88 -9.28
CA ASP A 124 -2.28 -3.41 -10.62
C ASP A 124 -1.17 -4.31 -11.20
N CYS A 125 0.08 -3.89 -11.03
CA CYS A 125 1.23 -4.67 -11.48
C CYS A 125 1.35 -6.02 -10.75
N ASN A 126 1.07 -6.06 -9.44
CA ASN A 126 1.05 -7.30 -8.69
C ASN A 126 -0.13 -8.19 -9.12
N ALA A 127 -1.30 -7.58 -9.35
CA ALA A 127 -2.47 -8.30 -9.85
C ALA A 127 -2.21 -8.95 -11.23
N CYS A 128 -1.45 -8.28 -12.09
CA CYS A 128 -1.02 -8.86 -13.38
C CYS A 128 -0.20 -10.13 -13.20
N MET A 129 0.67 -10.22 -12.17
CA MET A 129 1.43 -11.45 -11.89
C MET A 129 0.51 -12.65 -11.64
N PHE A 130 -0.58 -12.44 -10.88
CA PHE A 130 -1.59 -13.49 -10.66
C PHE A 130 -2.25 -13.88 -11.97
N GLY A 131 -2.66 -12.90 -12.77
CA GLY A 131 -3.37 -13.14 -14.05
C GLY A 131 -2.58 -13.94 -15.08
N VAL A 132 -1.25 -13.78 -15.12
CA VAL A 132 -0.37 -14.52 -16.05
C VAL A 132 0.29 -15.75 -15.43
N GLY A 133 -0.07 -16.11 -14.19
CA GLY A 133 0.53 -17.27 -13.51
C GLY A 133 2.00 -17.08 -13.12
N GLY A 134 2.45 -15.81 -12.99
CA GLY A 134 3.82 -15.47 -12.62
C GLY A 134 4.14 -15.62 -11.12
N VAL A 135 3.16 -16.03 -10.32
CA VAL A 135 3.25 -16.16 -8.86
C VAL A 135 3.88 -17.49 -8.41
N ARG A 136 5.08 -17.74 -8.86
CA ARG A 136 5.86 -18.93 -8.48
C ARG A 136 7.29 -18.53 -8.15
N PRO A 137 7.95 -19.25 -7.21
CA PRO A 137 9.35 -18.99 -6.88
C PRO A 137 10.23 -18.96 -8.13
N ASN A 138 11.12 -17.96 -8.21
CA ASN A 138 11.97 -17.69 -9.37
C ASN A 138 11.21 -17.39 -10.67
N GLY A 139 9.90 -17.17 -10.61
CA GLY A 139 9.12 -16.67 -11.72
C GLY A 139 9.38 -15.17 -11.91
N MET A 140 9.35 -14.72 -13.17
CA MET A 140 9.44 -13.31 -13.52
C MET A 140 8.29 -12.93 -14.43
N THR A 141 7.73 -11.75 -14.18
CA THR A 141 6.65 -11.17 -15.00
C THR A 141 7.11 -9.82 -15.53
N LEU A 142 7.08 -9.65 -16.84
CA LEU A 142 7.33 -8.37 -17.49
C LEU A 142 6.00 -7.74 -17.87
N ILE A 143 5.77 -6.53 -17.37
CA ILE A 143 4.60 -5.73 -17.68
C ILE A 143 5.05 -4.58 -18.56
N GLY A 144 4.71 -4.64 -19.85
CA GLY A 144 5.03 -3.61 -20.84
C GLY A 144 3.86 -2.64 -21.00
N GLY A 145 4.05 -1.38 -20.65
CA GLY A 145 3.09 -0.30 -20.80
C GLY A 145 3.83 1.01 -21.08
N THR A 146 3.25 2.14 -20.65
CA THR A 146 3.93 3.45 -20.67
C THR A 146 5.25 3.40 -19.91
N SER A 147 5.28 2.67 -18.83
CA SER A 147 6.51 2.23 -18.16
C SER A 147 6.58 0.71 -18.17
N THR A 148 7.81 0.18 -18.13
CA THR A 148 8.06 -1.25 -18.07
C THR A 148 8.40 -1.63 -16.63
N CYS A 149 7.62 -2.57 -16.08
CA CYS A 149 7.88 -3.18 -14.78
C CYS A 149 8.35 -4.62 -14.95
N LEU A 150 9.41 -4.97 -14.26
CA LEU A 150 9.87 -6.36 -14.14
C LEU A 150 9.68 -6.80 -12.69
N LEU A 151 8.82 -7.77 -12.47
CA LEU A 151 8.45 -8.28 -11.15
C LEU A 151 8.90 -9.73 -11.02
N GLY A 152 9.42 -10.09 -9.86
CA GLY A 152 9.82 -11.45 -9.55
C GLY A 152 9.43 -11.85 -8.14
N LEU A 153 9.28 -13.15 -7.90
CA LEU A 153 9.10 -13.72 -6.56
C LEU A 153 10.38 -14.43 -6.14
N SER A 154 10.77 -14.20 -4.90
CA SER A 154 11.88 -14.88 -4.26
C SER A 154 11.44 -15.48 -2.93
N GLU A 155 11.95 -16.67 -2.63
CA GLU A 155 11.77 -17.32 -1.32
C GLU A 155 12.69 -16.71 -0.25
N LYS A 156 13.68 -15.93 -0.66
CA LYS A 156 14.66 -15.32 0.23
C LYS A 156 14.67 -13.81 0.06
N ASP A 157 14.79 -13.12 1.17
CA ASP A 157 15.06 -11.68 1.15
C ASP A 157 16.43 -11.42 0.50
N PHE A 158 16.47 -10.50 -0.45
CA PHE A 158 17.70 -10.04 -1.06
C PHE A 158 17.66 -8.53 -1.34
N HIS A 159 18.80 -7.90 -1.31
CA HIS A 159 18.93 -6.48 -1.61
C HIS A 159 20.01 -6.31 -2.69
N VAL A 160 19.58 -5.83 -3.84
CA VAL A 160 20.45 -5.60 -5.00
C VAL A 160 20.26 -4.17 -5.50
N ASN A 161 21.34 -3.52 -5.87
CA ASN A 161 21.26 -2.17 -6.44
C ASN A 161 20.41 -2.19 -7.72
N GLY A 162 19.46 -1.24 -7.80
CA GLY A 162 18.55 -1.12 -8.93
C GLY A 162 17.29 -1.99 -8.85
N VAL A 163 17.14 -2.79 -7.80
CA VAL A 163 15.92 -3.56 -7.53
C VAL A 163 15.20 -2.96 -6.33
N ASN A 164 13.91 -2.69 -6.49
CA ASN A 164 13.03 -2.28 -5.40
C ASN A 164 12.43 -3.54 -4.76
N GLY A 165 12.44 -3.62 -3.45
CA GLY A 165 11.96 -4.79 -2.69
C GLY A 165 13.13 -5.41 -1.94
N THR A 166 12.92 -6.42 -1.17
CA THR A 166 11.76 -7.33 -1.02
C THR A 166 10.66 -6.70 -0.17
N TYR A 167 9.42 -6.99 -0.51
CA TYR A 167 8.23 -6.51 0.20
C TYR A 167 7.47 -7.68 0.82
#